data_12f0ef29d54abde2f28f2ca2757eaf00
#
_entry.id   12f0ef29d54abde2f28f2ca2757eaf00
#
_cell.length_a   1.000
_cell.length_b   1.000
_cell.length_c   1.000
_cell.angle_alpha   90.00
_cell.angle_beta   90.00
_cell.angle_gamma   90.00
#
_symmetry.space_group_name_H-M   'P 1'
#
loop_
_entity.id
_entity.type
_entity.pdbx_description
1 polymer ?
#
loop_
_entity_poly.entity_id
_entity_poly.type
_entity_poly.pdbx_seq_one_letter_code
_entity_poly.pdbx_strand_id
1 'polypeptide(L)'
;YARLYPTLGFHPVSLSPVPGRLFWQTLNESVWLVHTAVAYDCIYHTLSAKQRTTIEKNLFAPMADFIMDGMGDNHANNKTFNKMHNHATWATAAVGMIGFAMNREDYVNKALYGSDETGKRGGFIRQMDYLFSPDGYFTEGAYYQRYAIWPFVIFAQCIENKLPELEIFS
;
A
#
# COMPACT_ATOMS: atom_id res chain seq x y z
N TYR A 1 13.74 -9.66 8.46
CA TYR A 1 13.28 -8.29 8.23
C TYR A 1 12.66 -7.68 9.48
N ALA A 2 11.76 -8.34 10.21
CA ALA A 2 11.12 -7.81 11.42
C ALA A 2 12.07 -7.40 12.57
N ARG A 3 13.32 -7.88 12.58
CA ARG A 3 14.36 -7.42 13.50
C ARG A 3 15.16 -6.24 12.97
N LEU A 4 15.24 -6.13 11.63
CA LEU A 4 16.05 -5.13 10.95
C LEU A 4 15.28 -3.83 10.72
N TYR A 5 14.04 -3.93 10.24
CA TYR A 5 13.30 -2.77 9.75
C TYR A 5 13.18 -1.62 10.78
N PRO A 6 12.94 -1.87 12.10
CA PRO A 6 12.88 -0.80 13.08
C PRO A 6 14.17 0.01 13.23
N THR A 7 15.31 -0.56 12.84
CA THR A 7 16.64 0.09 12.98
C THR A 7 17.07 0.86 11.72
N LEU A 8 16.33 0.75 10.61
CA LEU A 8 16.68 1.39 9.38
C LEU A 8 16.33 2.88 9.39
N GLY A 9 17.27 3.72 8.97
CA GLY A 9 17.02 5.07 8.46
C GLY A 9 16.61 5.06 6.99
N PHE A 10 16.70 6.21 6.33
CA PHE A 10 16.56 6.26 4.86
C PHE A 10 17.66 5.45 4.17
N HIS A 11 17.31 4.83 3.05
CA HIS A 11 18.27 4.07 2.25
C HIS A 11 19.42 4.97 1.77
N PRO A 12 20.69 4.59 1.99
CA PRO A 12 21.83 5.49 1.80
C PRO A 12 22.10 5.87 0.34
N VAL A 13 21.56 5.11 -0.63
CA VAL A 13 21.76 5.31 -2.07
C VAL A 13 20.48 5.81 -2.74
N SER A 14 19.61 6.49 -2.01
CA SER A 14 18.38 7.02 -2.59
C SER A 14 18.67 8.25 -3.43
N LEU A 15 18.28 8.19 -4.71
CA LEU A 15 18.27 9.35 -5.62
C LEU A 15 16.83 9.89 -5.82
N SER A 16 15.85 9.28 -5.18
CA SER A 16 14.44 9.66 -5.31
C SER A 16 14.06 10.76 -4.33
N PRO A 17 13.18 11.69 -4.72
CA PRO A 17 12.58 12.63 -3.78
C PRO A 17 11.69 11.94 -2.72
N VAL A 18 11.34 10.67 -2.93
CA VAL A 18 10.61 9.80 -1.99
C VAL A 18 11.48 8.57 -1.66
N PRO A 19 12.50 8.75 -0.80
CA PRO A 19 13.41 7.68 -0.44
C PRO A 19 12.69 6.55 0.31
N GLY A 20 13.16 5.31 0.12
CA GLY A 20 12.75 4.17 0.93
C GLY A 20 13.65 3.98 2.16
N ARG A 21 13.38 2.95 2.91
CA ARG A 21 14.18 2.49 4.07
C ARG A 21 14.88 1.18 3.78
N LEU A 22 14.12 0.16 3.41
CA LEU A 22 14.64 -1.15 3.00
C LEU A 22 15.14 -1.13 1.54
N PHE A 23 14.52 -0.31 0.72
CA PHE A 23 14.84 -0.12 -0.69
C PHE A 23 15.18 1.35 -0.98
N TRP A 24 15.72 1.63 -2.16
CA TRP A 24 16.12 2.98 -2.54
C TRP A 24 14.96 3.95 -2.76
N GLN A 25 13.74 3.44 -2.94
CA GLN A 25 12.54 4.22 -3.23
C GLN A 25 11.32 3.61 -2.53
N THR A 26 10.39 4.43 -2.04
CA THR A 26 9.14 4.01 -1.38
C THR A 26 8.27 3.11 -2.26
N LEU A 27 8.28 3.31 -3.58
CA LEU A 27 7.57 2.42 -4.50
C LEU A 27 7.99 0.96 -4.32
N ASN A 28 9.29 0.70 -4.20
CA ASN A 28 9.81 -0.66 -4.01
C ASN A 28 9.40 -1.25 -2.65
N GLU A 29 9.27 -0.42 -1.61
CA GLU A 29 8.68 -0.83 -0.33
C GLU A 29 7.22 -1.28 -0.52
N SER A 30 6.44 -0.50 -1.26
CA SER A 30 5.04 -0.81 -1.54
C SER A 30 4.90 -2.12 -2.34
N VAL A 31 5.68 -2.29 -3.41
CA VAL A 31 5.71 -3.52 -4.20
C VAL A 31 6.04 -4.73 -3.33
N TRP A 32 7.10 -4.61 -2.52
CA TRP A 32 7.52 -5.68 -1.64
C TRP A 32 6.45 -6.02 -0.59
N LEU A 33 5.80 -5.00 -0.02
CA LEU A 33 4.79 -5.18 1.02
C LEU A 33 3.53 -5.86 0.48
N VAL A 34 3.07 -5.53 -0.74
CA VAL A 34 1.96 -6.23 -1.41
C VAL A 34 2.24 -7.72 -1.53
N HIS A 35 3.41 -8.09 -2.08
CA HIS A 35 3.78 -9.51 -2.21
C HIS A 35 3.93 -10.21 -0.86
N THR A 36 4.47 -9.49 0.13
CA THR A 36 4.65 -10.04 1.47
C THR A 36 3.33 -10.20 2.21
N ALA A 37 2.34 -9.32 1.97
CA ALA A 37 1.00 -9.48 2.50
C ALA A 37 0.35 -10.80 2.03
N VAL A 38 0.44 -11.10 0.73
CA VAL A 38 -0.05 -12.37 0.15
C VAL A 38 0.69 -13.56 0.78
N ALA A 39 2.03 -13.49 0.84
CA ALA A 39 2.82 -14.55 1.44
C ALA A 39 2.48 -14.77 2.93
N TYR A 40 2.25 -13.68 3.67
CA TYR A 40 1.87 -13.74 5.08
C TYR A 40 0.50 -14.40 5.26
N ASP A 41 -0.48 -14.07 4.45
CA ASP A 41 -1.80 -14.68 4.47
C ASP A 41 -1.70 -16.20 4.23
N CYS A 42 -0.94 -16.62 3.23
CA CYS A 42 -0.72 -18.05 2.92
C CYS A 42 -0.13 -18.84 4.09
N ILE A 43 0.76 -18.25 4.88
CA ILE A 43 1.44 -18.94 6.00
C ILE A 43 0.88 -18.59 7.37
N TYR A 44 -0.15 -17.73 7.45
CA TYR A 44 -0.67 -17.17 8.70
C TYR A 44 -0.93 -18.24 9.77
N HIS A 45 -1.58 -19.35 9.39
CA HIS A 45 -1.95 -20.42 10.30
C HIS A 45 -0.75 -21.27 10.76
N THR A 46 0.39 -21.19 10.07
CA THR A 46 1.62 -21.89 10.47
C THR A 46 2.47 -21.11 11.46
N LEU A 47 2.20 -19.80 11.59
CA LEU A 47 2.93 -18.91 12.48
C LEU A 47 2.35 -18.94 13.90
N SER A 48 3.24 -18.97 14.91
CA SER A 48 2.83 -18.77 16.30
C SER A 48 2.36 -17.32 16.53
N ALA A 49 1.51 -17.11 17.55
CA ALA A 49 1.05 -15.76 17.93
C ALA A 49 2.22 -14.78 18.15
N LYS A 50 3.31 -15.23 18.79
CA LYS A 50 4.51 -14.41 18.99
C LYS A 50 5.18 -13.99 17.70
N GLN A 51 5.25 -14.90 16.69
CA GLN A 51 5.81 -14.59 15.36
C GLN A 51 4.94 -13.58 14.64
N ARG A 52 3.61 -13.79 14.62
CA ARG A 52 2.64 -12.85 14.02
C ARG A 52 2.80 -11.45 14.62
N THR A 53 2.69 -11.34 15.95
CA THR A 53 2.87 -10.05 16.64
C THR A 53 4.20 -9.38 16.32
N THR A 54 5.29 -10.16 16.24
CA THR A 54 6.61 -9.60 15.90
C THR A 54 6.66 -9.06 14.47
N ILE A 55 6.10 -9.79 13.51
CA ILE A 55 6.04 -9.39 12.10
C ILE A 55 5.18 -8.14 11.96
N GLU A 56 3.98 -8.17 12.52
CA GLU A 56 3.01 -7.08 12.43
C GLU A 56 3.54 -5.79 13.06
N LYS A 57 4.02 -5.87 14.31
CA LYS A 57 4.49 -4.70 15.06
C LYS A 57 5.80 -4.11 14.54
N ASN A 58 6.74 -4.96 14.12
CA ASN A 58 8.10 -4.52 13.83
C ASN A 58 8.37 -4.38 12.32
N LEU A 59 7.47 -4.85 11.46
CA LEU A 59 7.67 -4.80 10.02
C LEU A 59 6.47 -4.17 9.32
N PHE A 60 5.29 -4.77 9.44
CA PHE A 60 4.13 -4.36 8.64
C PHE A 60 3.61 -2.99 9.02
N ALA A 61 3.32 -2.75 10.30
CA ALA A 61 2.84 -1.45 10.74
C ALA A 61 3.85 -0.33 10.47
N PRO A 62 5.14 -0.44 10.88
CA PRO A 62 6.11 0.62 10.58
C PRO A 62 6.36 0.85 9.08
N MET A 63 6.22 -0.18 8.24
CA MET A 63 6.36 -0.03 6.80
C MET A 63 5.13 0.63 6.18
N ALA A 64 3.93 0.27 6.61
CA ALA A 64 2.69 0.91 6.17
C ALA A 64 2.65 2.39 6.58
N ASP A 65 2.99 2.72 7.83
CA ASP A 65 3.10 4.10 8.31
C ASP A 65 4.11 4.89 7.47
N PHE A 66 5.27 4.30 7.19
CA PHE A 66 6.29 4.93 6.36
C PHE A 66 5.81 5.18 4.91
N ILE A 67 5.10 4.22 4.32
CA ILE A 67 4.52 4.37 2.96
C ILE A 67 3.50 5.51 2.92
N MET A 68 2.68 5.64 3.98
CA MET A 68 1.66 6.69 4.05
C MET A 68 2.24 8.08 4.36
N ASP A 69 3.12 8.18 5.34
CA ASP A 69 3.45 9.44 5.98
C ASP A 69 4.93 9.86 5.84
N GLY A 70 5.83 8.91 5.53
CA GLY A 70 7.26 9.17 5.50
C GLY A 70 7.92 8.95 6.86
N MET A 71 9.05 9.62 7.10
CA MET A 71 9.82 9.47 8.33
C MET A 71 10.48 10.81 8.72
N GLY A 72 10.43 11.15 10.01
CA GLY A 72 10.96 12.42 10.53
C GLY A 72 10.27 13.60 9.85
N ASP A 73 11.06 14.59 9.42
CA ASP A 73 10.55 15.79 8.74
C ASP A 73 10.28 15.59 7.24
N ASN A 74 10.53 14.39 6.70
CA ASN A 74 10.28 14.07 5.30
C ASN A 74 8.92 13.41 5.12
N HIS A 75 7.91 14.22 4.83
CA HIS A 75 6.53 13.78 4.55
C HIS A 75 6.21 13.67 3.05
N ALA A 76 7.22 13.53 2.17
CA ALA A 76 7.00 13.40 0.73
C ALA A 76 6.17 12.16 0.36
N ASN A 77 6.23 11.09 1.17
CA ASN A 77 5.47 9.86 0.97
C ASN A 77 3.97 10.12 1.03
N ASN A 78 3.50 10.95 1.96
CA ASN A 78 2.08 11.32 2.04
C ASN A 78 1.57 11.94 0.73
N LYS A 79 2.38 12.79 0.11
CA LYS A 79 2.06 13.37 -1.20
C LYS A 79 1.98 12.29 -2.29
N THR A 80 2.85 11.29 -2.24
CA THR A 80 2.86 10.17 -3.20
C THR A 80 1.68 9.24 -2.97
N PHE A 81 1.36 8.92 -1.73
CA PHE A 81 0.23 8.06 -1.36
C PHE A 81 -1.10 8.60 -1.88
N ASN A 82 -1.29 9.92 -1.85
CA ASN A 82 -2.53 10.56 -2.30
C ASN A 82 -2.53 10.97 -3.79
N LYS A 83 -1.47 10.71 -4.55
CA LYS A 83 -1.43 11.06 -5.98
C LYS A 83 -2.24 10.10 -6.85
N MET A 84 -2.65 10.62 -8.00
CA MET A 84 -3.29 9.83 -9.06
C MET A 84 -2.23 9.36 -10.06
N HIS A 85 -1.47 8.31 -9.71
CA HIS A 85 -0.49 7.67 -10.60
C HIS A 85 -0.10 6.26 -10.11
N ASN A 86 0.65 5.51 -10.92
CA ASN A 86 1.00 4.11 -10.66
C ASN A 86 1.67 3.84 -9.29
N HIS A 87 2.49 4.75 -8.76
CA HIS A 87 3.09 4.58 -7.43
C HIS A 87 2.01 4.51 -6.33
N ALA A 88 0.95 5.31 -6.48
CA ALA A 88 -0.13 5.32 -5.51
C ALA A 88 -0.98 4.05 -5.56
N THR A 89 -1.15 3.40 -6.72
CA THR A 89 -1.86 2.11 -6.78
C THR A 89 -1.15 1.04 -5.94
N TRP A 90 0.17 1.00 -6.02
CA TRP A 90 0.99 0.10 -5.20
C TRP A 90 0.94 0.45 -3.71
N ALA A 91 1.09 1.74 -3.38
CA ALA A 91 1.07 2.21 -2.00
C ALA A 91 -0.28 1.95 -1.32
N THR A 92 -1.37 2.24 -2.01
CA THR A 92 -2.74 2.01 -1.55
C THR A 92 -3.01 0.52 -1.32
N ALA A 93 -2.66 -0.33 -2.30
CA ALA A 93 -2.80 -1.78 -2.16
C ALA A 93 -1.96 -2.32 -0.99
N ALA A 94 -0.71 -1.88 -0.84
CA ALA A 94 0.17 -2.32 0.24
C ALA A 94 -0.42 -2.03 1.62
N VAL A 95 -0.85 -0.79 1.84
CA VAL A 95 -1.44 -0.36 3.12
C VAL A 95 -2.77 -1.07 3.40
N GLY A 96 -3.64 -1.16 2.39
CA GLY A 96 -4.97 -1.78 2.54
C GLY A 96 -4.89 -3.29 2.80
N MET A 97 -4.05 -4.01 2.05
CA MET A 97 -3.87 -5.46 2.24
C MET A 97 -3.28 -5.79 3.62
N ILE A 98 -2.31 -5.00 4.09
CA ILE A 98 -1.78 -5.15 5.45
C ILE A 98 -2.84 -4.74 6.49
N GLY A 99 -3.64 -3.73 6.21
CA GLY A 99 -4.79 -3.36 7.04
C GLY A 99 -5.74 -4.54 7.26
N PHE A 100 -6.12 -5.24 6.20
CA PHE A 100 -6.94 -6.45 6.30
C PHE A 100 -6.23 -7.58 7.06
N ALA A 101 -4.96 -7.84 6.77
CA ALA A 101 -4.20 -8.92 7.41
C ALA A 101 -4.03 -8.71 8.93
N MET A 102 -3.98 -7.47 9.38
CA MET A 102 -3.78 -7.09 10.79
C MET A 102 -5.08 -6.68 11.51
N ASN A 103 -6.24 -6.69 10.83
CA ASN A 103 -7.51 -6.13 11.33
C ASN A 103 -7.37 -4.66 11.77
N ARG A 104 -6.68 -3.84 10.97
CA ARG A 104 -6.47 -2.41 11.17
C ARG A 104 -7.41 -1.62 10.25
N GLU A 105 -8.61 -1.30 10.74
CA GLU A 105 -9.61 -0.54 10.00
C GLU A 105 -9.11 0.84 9.57
N ASP A 106 -8.29 1.50 10.41
CA ASP A 106 -7.68 2.78 10.08
C ASP A 106 -6.77 2.71 8.84
N TYR A 107 -6.04 1.62 8.64
CA TYR A 107 -5.24 1.41 7.43
C TYR A 107 -6.13 1.13 6.22
N VAL A 108 -7.15 0.33 6.39
CA VAL A 108 -8.13 0.04 5.33
C VAL A 108 -8.83 1.32 4.89
N ASN A 109 -9.31 2.14 5.82
CA ASN A 109 -9.98 3.41 5.51
C ASN A 109 -9.05 4.38 4.78
N LYS A 110 -7.81 4.54 5.22
CA LYS A 110 -6.82 5.36 4.52
C LYS A 110 -6.51 4.84 3.12
N ALA A 111 -6.43 3.52 2.95
CA ALA A 111 -6.25 2.92 1.64
C ALA A 111 -7.46 3.15 0.72
N LEU A 112 -8.68 3.06 1.25
CA LEU A 112 -9.90 3.28 0.47
C LEU A 112 -10.10 4.76 0.10
N TYR A 113 -9.90 5.68 1.06
CA TYR A 113 -10.34 7.07 0.95
C TYR A 113 -9.20 8.10 0.98
N GLY A 114 -7.95 7.67 1.00
CA GLY A 114 -6.77 8.54 1.10
C GLY A 114 -6.37 8.81 2.54
N SER A 115 -5.20 9.43 2.75
CA SER A 115 -4.63 9.64 4.09
C SER A 115 -5.47 10.50 5.03
N ASP A 116 -6.36 11.34 4.49
CA ASP A 116 -7.33 12.16 5.23
C ASP A 116 -8.71 11.52 5.34
N GLU A 117 -8.88 10.31 4.81
CA GLU A 117 -10.12 9.51 4.83
C GLU A 117 -11.33 10.22 4.22
N THR A 118 -11.13 11.24 3.40
CA THR A 118 -12.22 12.03 2.80
C THR A 118 -12.62 11.54 1.39
N GLY A 119 -11.79 10.73 0.75
CA GLY A 119 -11.94 10.33 -0.65
C GLY A 119 -11.68 11.46 -1.67
N LYS A 120 -11.34 12.67 -1.20
CA LYS A 120 -11.20 13.85 -2.08
C LYS A 120 -9.78 14.01 -2.64
N ARG A 121 -8.78 13.48 -1.96
CA ARG A 121 -7.36 13.69 -2.31
C ARG A 121 -6.70 12.44 -2.87
N GLY A 122 -7.05 11.26 -2.38
CA GLY A 122 -6.42 10.00 -2.75
C GLY A 122 -7.28 8.81 -2.39
N GLY A 123 -6.68 7.63 -2.37
CA GLY A 123 -7.32 6.37 -2.01
C GLY A 123 -7.86 5.61 -3.21
N PHE A 124 -8.17 4.35 -2.98
CA PHE A 124 -8.56 3.38 -4.01
C PHE A 124 -9.83 3.81 -4.78
N ILE A 125 -10.86 4.27 -4.06
CA ILE A 125 -12.12 4.70 -4.69
C ILE A 125 -11.86 5.82 -5.69
N ARG A 126 -11.08 6.83 -5.27
CA ARG A 126 -10.73 7.92 -6.17
C ARG A 126 -9.84 7.46 -7.33
N GLN A 127 -8.99 6.47 -7.13
CA GLN A 127 -8.17 5.90 -8.21
C GLN A 127 -9.03 5.20 -9.27
N MET A 128 -10.12 4.54 -8.88
CA MET A 128 -11.11 3.99 -9.81
C MET A 128 -11.69 5.06 -10.72
N ASP A 129 -12.08 6.20 -10.15
CA ASP A 129 -12.74 7.27 -10.88
C ASP A 129 -11.80 8.05 -11.83
N TYR A 130 -10.52 8.17 -11.48
CA TYR A 130 -9.62 9.14 -12.13
C TYR A 130 -8.38 8.56 -12.81
N LEU A 131 -8.00 7.32 -12.52
CA LEU A 131 -6.84 6.69 -13.16
C LEU A 131 -7.20 5.91 -14.41
N PHE A 132 -8.47 5.52 -14.56
CA PHE A 132 -8.96 4.78 -15.70
C PHE A 132 -10.07 5.56 -16.39
N SER A 133 -10.02 5.62 -17.72
CA SER A 133 -11.16 6.10 -18.52
C SER A 133 -12.29 5.06 -18.52
N PRO A 134 -13.52 5.44 -18.93
CA PRO A 134 -14.65 4.51 -18.94
C PRO A 134 -14.45 3.25 -19.79
N ASP A 135 -13.54 3.30 -20.77
CA ASP A 135 -13.14 2.15 -21.60
C ASP A 135 -11.92 1.39 -21.02
N GLY A 136 -11.49 1.75 -19.81
CA GLY A 136 -10.42 1.07 -19.08
C GLY A 136 -8.99 1.51 -19.41
N TYR A 137 -8.81 2.58 -20.22
CA TYR A 137 -7.48 3.10 -20.52
C TYR A 137 -6.87 3.81 -19.31
N PHE A 138 -5.62 3.46 -18.97
CA PHE A 138 -4.89 4.06 -17.85
C PHE A 138 -4.28 5.41 -18.23
N THR A 139 -4.45 6.42 -17.37
CA THR A 139 -4.06 7.81 -17.65
C THR A 139 -2.58 8.02 -17.95
N GLU A 140 -1.69 7.18 -17.41
CA GLU A 140 -0.24 7.23 -17.70
C GLU A 140 0.18 6.41 -18.93
N GLY A 141 -0.79 5.87 -19.67
CA GLY A 141 -0.55 5.11 -20.90
C GLY A 141 -0.41 3.60 -20.70
N ALA A 142 -0.51 2.88 -21.83
CA ALA A 142 -0.54 1.41 -21.85
C ALA A 142 0.70 0.73 -21.24
N TYR A 143 1.85 1.39 -21.29
CA TYR A 143 3.08 0.84 -20.68
C TYR A 143 2.96 0.70 -19.16
N TYR A 144 2.44 1.74 -18.49
CA TYR A 144 2.24 1.73 -17.04
C TYR A 144 0.98 1.00 -16.62
N GLN A 145 -0.02 0.87 -17.49
CA GLN A 145 -1.26 0.16 -17.18
C GLN A 145 -1.01 -1.25 -16.66
N ARG A 146 -0.21 -2.05 -17.34
CA ARG A 146 0.13 -3.43 -16.91
C ARG A 146 0.79 -3.48 -15.53
N TYR A 147 1.51 -2.42 -15.15
CA TYR A 147 2.19 -2.33 -13.87
C TYR A 147 1.25 -1.86 -12.76
N ALA A 148 0.40 -0.87 -13.06
CA ALA A 148 -0.54 -0.29 -12.10
C ALA A 148 -1.76 -1.18 -11.83
N ILE A 149 -2.24 -1.94 -12.84
CA ILE A 149 -3.46 -2.75 -12.74
C ILE A 149 -3.30 -3.92 -11.77
N TRP A 150 -2.10 -4.48 -11.66
CA TRP A 150 -1.88 -5.68 -10.83
C TRP A 150 -2.18 -5.43 -9.34
N PRO A 151 -1.55 -4.45 -8.65
CA PRO A 151 -1.87 -4.16 -7.26
C PRO A 151 -3.30 -3.67 -7.10
N PHE A 152 -3.83 -2.95 -8.10
CA PHE A 152 -5.18 -2.45 -8.12
C PHE A 152 -6.21 -3.58 -8.07
N VAL A 153 -6.09 -4.58 -8.95
CA VAL A 153 -7.02 -5.71 -9.02
C VAL A 153 -6.91 -6.61 -7.80
N ILE A 154 -5.69 -6.90 -7.30
CA ILE A 154 -5.54 -7.76 -6.12
C ILE A 154 -6.12 -7.09 -4.87
N PHE A 155 -5.99 -5.77 -4.74
CA PHE A 155 -6.61 -5.06 -3.63
C PHE A 155 -8.14 -4.98 -3.79
N ALA A 156 -8.65 -4.76 -5.01
CA ALA A 156 -10.09 -4.84 -5.31
C ALA A 156 -10.68 -6.20 -4.88
N GLN A 157 -9.97 -7.29 -5.17
CA GLN A 157 -10.39 -8.63 -4.74
C GLN A 157 -10.39 -8.79 -3.21
N CYS A 158 -9.45 -8.19 -2.51
CA CYS A 158 -9.46 -8.17 -1.05
C CYS A 158 -10.67 -7.39 -0.50
N ILE A 159 -10.98 -6.24 -1.10
CA ILE A 159 -12.14 -5.42 -0.73
C ILE A 159 -13.43 -6.20 -0.95
N GLU A 160 -13.62 -6.79 -2.12
CA GLU A 160 -14.81 -7.60 -2.44
C GLU A 160 -15.03 -8.73 -1.44
N ASN A 161 -13.96 -9.39 -1.01
CA ASN A 161 -14.03 -10.49 -0.05
C ASN A 161 -14.29 -10.04 1.41
N LYS A 162 -13.91 -8.81 1.78
CA LYS A 162 -13.94 -8.32 3.16
C LYS A 162 -15.01 -7.26 3.41
N LEU A 163 -15.36 -6.50 2.39
CA LEU A 163 -16.30 -5.38 2.40
C LEU A 163 -17.22 -5.46 1.17
N PRO A 164 -17.97 -6.58 1.00
CA PRO A 164 -18.78 -6.82 -0.21
C PRO A 164 -19.86 -5.74 -0.41
N GLU A 165 -20.23 -5.01 0.64
CA GLU A 165 -21.16 -3.89 0.56
C GLU A 165 -20.65 -2.71 -0.29
N LEU A 166 -19.35 -2.66 -0.61
CA LEU A 166 -18.79 -1.64 -1.49
C LEU A 166 -18.99 -1.95 -2.98
N GLU A 167 -19.43 -3.16 -3.32
CA GLU A 167 -19.81 -3.57 -4.68
C GLU A 167 -18.77 -3.18 -5.75
N ILE A 168 -17.47 -3.44 -5.47
CA ILE A 168 -16.33 -2.96 -6.27
C ILE A 168 -16.36 -3.46 -7.73
N PHE A 169 -16.95 -4.63 -7.97
CA PHE A 169 -17.05 -5.24 -9.31
C PHE A 169 -18.47 -5.17 -9.92
N SER A 170 -19.38 -4.38 -9.38
CA SER A 170 -20.74 -4.22 -9.88
C SER A 170 -20.85 -3.13 -10.96
#